data_1dc8f3a6d956862b9339252719d135c0
#
_entry.id   1dc8f3a6d956862b9339252719d135c0
#
_cell.length_a   1.000
_cell.length_b   1.000
_cell.length_c   1.000
_cell.angle_alpha   90.00
_cell.angle_beta   90.00
_cell.angle_gamma   90.00
#
_symmetry.space_group_name_H-M   'P 1'
#
loop_
_entity.id
_entity.type
_entity.pdbx_description
1 polymer ?
#
loop_
_entity_poly.entity_id
_entity_poly.type
_entity_poly.pdbx_seq_one_letter_code
_entity_poly.pdbx_strand_id
1 'polypeptide(L)'
;MSETQIPLPERIRPRDLSEIIGQDHLLGQEAPLRQMIDQGHLPSVIFWGPPGVGKTTIALLLAQAVDRPFISLSALNTGVKELREVIAESGDLLVPVVFIDEIHRFNKSQQDALLSAVEKGKITLIGATTENPSFEVNNALLSRCQVYTLKGLDEKDIVELITRALKQVKFLQERYIQIEEYEALVQFAAGDARKALNLLDLIASTFEPDLENIITNAVVVKVAQQNIARYDKSGEQHYDLVSAFIKSIRGSDPDATLYWMARMLKGGEDPVFIARRMLIAASEDIGNSNPNALLLAGECFRSVQAVGMPECRIILGQCAVYLATSAKSNSTYLAINKALELAERTANLAVPLHLRNAPTKMMKEQGYGVDYLYPHNYPEHFVLQEYLPPELKGTKLYESARNKREVEGERLQQRRWQQEQQQQ
;
A
#
# COMPACT_ATOMS: atom_id res chain seq x y z
N MET A 1 -34.33 15.10 -7.90
CA MET A 1 -33.70 14.49 -6.71
C MET A 1 -33.46 15.63 -5.71
N SER A 2 -33.90 15.53 -4.47
CA SER A 2 -33.66 16.57 -3.48
C SER A 2 -32.17 16.70 -3.20
N GLU A 3 -31.64 17.91 -3.07
CA GLU A 3 -30.22 18.21 -2.77
C GLU A 3 -29.69 17.44 -1.54
N THR A 4 -30.58 17.00 -0.66
CA THR A 4 -30.25 16.21 0.54
C THR A 4 -29.80 14.75 0.26
N GLN A 5 -29.94 14.24 -0.96
CA GLN A 5 -29.54 12.86 -1.30
C GLN A 5 -28.09 12.74 -1.79
N ILE A 6 -27.44 13.87 -2.13
CA ILE A 6 -26.04 13.88 -2.60
C ILE A 6 -25.13 14.04 -1.38
N PRO A 7 -24.11 13.15 -1.17
CA PRO A 7 -23.16 13.28 -0.07
C PRO A 7 -22.43 14.62 -0.06
N LEU A 8 -22.15 15.17 1.12
CA LEU A 8 -21.51 16.48 1.29
C LEU A 8 -20.20 16.62 0.51
N PRO A 9 -19.29 15.62 0.45
CA PRO A 9 -18.08 15.70 -0.37
C PRO A 9 -18.32 15.98 -1.86
N GLU A 10 -19.45 15.52 -2.39
CA GLU A 10 -19.79 15.74 -3.80
C GLU A 10 -20.44 17.11 -4.02
N ARG A 11 -21.18 17.61 -3.04
CA ARG A 11 -21.81 18.96 -3.12
C ARG A 11 -20.78 20.08 -3.17
N ILE A 12 -19.66 19.94 -2.43
CA ILE A 12 -18.61 20.96 -2.34
C ILE A 12 -17.37 20.61 -3.14
N ARG A 13 -17.49 19.65 -4.08
CA ARG A 13 -16.37 19.29 -4.96
C ARG A 13 -15.88 20.55 -5.68
N PRO A 14 -14.56 20.84 -5.62
CA PRO A 14 -13.96 21.96 -6.34
C PRO A 14 -14.33 21.96 -7.83
N ARG A 15 -14.59 23.14 -8.37
CA ARG A 15 -14.94 23.37 -9.77
C ARG A 15 -13.82 24.01 -10.57
N ASP A 16 -12.81 24.52 -9.88
CA ASP A 16 -11.63 25.13 -10.45
C ASP A 16 -10.37 24.68 -9.69
N LEU A 17 -9.20 24.68 -10.34
CA LEU A 17 -7.93 24.32 -9.73
C LEU A 17 -7.53 25.21 -8.56
N SER A 18 -7.95 26.49 -8.57
CA SER A 18 -7.71 27.43 -7.47
C SER A 18 -8.53 27.11 -6.20
N GLU A 19 -9.53 26.27 -6.32
CA GLU A 19 -10.35 25.82 -5.19
C GLU A 19 -9.81 24.58 -4.48
N ILE A 20 -8.75 23.96 -5.00
CA ILE A 20 -8.11 22.81 -4.39
C ILE A 20 -7.35 23.26 -3.14
N ILE A 21 -7.63 22.61 -2.01
CA ILE A 21 -7.00 22.90 -0.72
C ILE A 21 -5.83 21.93 -0.48
N GLY A 22 -4.73 22.42 0.11
CA GLY A 22 -3.63 21.61 0.64
C GLY A 22 -2.66 21.04 -0.39
N GLN A 23 -2.75 21.43 -1.68
CA GLN A 23 -1.86 20.93 -2.73
C GLN A 23 -1.10 22.07 -3.46
N ASP A 24 -0.80 23.15 -2.77
CA ASP A 24 -0.13 24.34 -3.35
C ASP A 24 1.24 24.02 -3.98
N HIS A 25 1.94 23.02 -3.44
CA HIS A 25 3.22 22.56 -3.99
C HIS A 25 3.11 21.95 -5.40
N LEU A 26 1.89 21.55 -5.83
CA LEU A 26 1.59 21.00 -7.16
C LEU A 26 0.79 21.97 -8.03
N LEU A 27 -0.14 22.70 -7.45
CA LEU A 27 -1.16 23.50 -8.15
C LEU A 27 -1.06 25.00 -7.88
N GLY A 28 -0.14 25.44 -7.01
CA GLY A 28 0.16 26.85 -6.82
C GLY A 28 0.67 27.50 -8.12
N GLN A 29 0.57 28.84 -8.23
CA GLN A 29 0.86 29.57 -9.48
C GLN A 29 2.28 29.31 -10.04
N GLU A 30 3.26 29.05 -9.18
CA GLU A 30 4.65 28.78 -9.57
C GLU A 30 4.96 27.28 -9.71
N ALA A 31 4.01 26.41 -9.41
CA ALA A 31 4.21 24.97 -9.47
C ALA A 31 4.36 24.48 -10.92
N PRO A 32 5.34 23.56 -11.20
CA PRO A 32 5.60 23.11 -12.57
C PRO A 32 4.38 22.52 -13.28
N LEU A 33 3.56 21.72 -12.57
CA LEU A 33 2.34 21.16 -13.16
C LEU A 33 1.35 22.26 -13.54
N ARG A 34 1.16 23.27 -12.69
CA ARG A 34 0.27 24.40 -12.98
C ARG A 34 0.73 25.17 -14.21
N GLN A 35 2.01 25.48 -14.30
CA GLN A 35 2.56 26.19 -15.46
C GLN A 35 2.38 25.42 -16.78
N MET A 36 2.54 24.09 -16.76
CA MET A 36 2.28 23.27 -17.94
C MET A 36 0.80 23.35 -18.37
N ILE A 37 -0.11 23.28 -17.41
CA ILE A 37 -1.55 23.36 -17.67
C ILE A 37 -1.96 24.73 -18.21
N ASP A 38 -1.42 25.79 -17.65
CA ASP A 38 -1.68 27.17 -18.13
C ASP A 38 -1.16 27.39 -19.56
N GLN A 39 -0.18 26.58 -20.00
CA GLN A 39 0.32 26.53 -21.39
C GLN A 39 -0.49 25.57 -22.29
N GLY A 40 -1.55 24.96 -21.78
CA GLY A 40 -2.37 23.98 -22.50
C GLY A 40 -1.73 22.59 -22.64
N HIS A 41 -0.65 22.32 -21.88
CA HIS A 41 0.06 21.04 -21.93
C HIS A 41 -0.21 20.19 -20.68
N LEU A 42 -0.82 19.02 -20.90
CA LEU A 42 -1.05 18.03 -19.86
C LEU A 42 -0.24 16.75 -20.19
N PRO A 43 0.86 16.48 -19.47
CA PRO A 43 1.61 15.23 -19.59
C PRO A 43 0.84 14.05 -18.97
N SER A 44 1.24 12.83 -19.30
CA SER A 44 0.78 11.66 -18.53
C SER A 44 1.39 11.69 -17.13
N VAL A 45 0.55 11.45 -16.11
CA VAL A 45 0.93 11.60 -14.70
C VAL A 45 0.45 10.42 -13.85
N ILE A 46 1.17 10.14 -12.77
CA ILE A 46 0.74 9.25 -11.70
C ILE A 46 0.62 10.08 -10.42
N PHE A 47 -0.57 10.15 -9.85
CA PHE A 47 -0.82 10.75 -8.55
C PHE A 47 -0.69 9.71 -7.45
N TRP A 48 0.29 9.88 -6.60
CA TRP A 48 0.52 9.05 -5.42
C TRP A 48 0.23 9.82 -4.14
N GLY A 49 -0.54 9.25 -3.23
CA GLY A 49 -0.84 9.88 -1.95
C GLY A 49 -2.01 9.21 -1.22
N PRO A 50 -2.26 9.60 0.05
CA PRO A 50 -3.27 9.01 0.88
C PRO A 50 -4.68 9.15 0.28
N PRO A 51 -5.68 8.39 0.77
CA PRO A 51 -7.07 8.55 0.34
C PRO A 51 -7.61 9.95 0.72
N GLY A 52 -8.64 10.40 0.00
CA GLY A 52 -9.37 11.61 0.33
C GLY A 52 -8.67 12.96 0.06
N VAL A 53 -7.47 12.97 -0.53
CA VAL A 53 -6.69 14.20 -0.84
C VAL A 53 -7.05 14.87 -2.16
N GLY A 54 -8.08 14.38 -2.87
CA GLY A 54 -8.57 15.01 -4.09
C GLY A 54 -8.01 14.48 -5.40
N LYS A 55 -7.29 13.32 -5.46
CA LYS A 55 -6.70 12.77 -6.69
C LYS A 55 -7.64 12.76 -7.89
N THR A 56 -8.84 12.21 -7.72
CA THR A 56 -9.88 12.14 -8.78
C THR A 56 -10.40 13.52 -9.18
N THR A 57 -10.57 14.43 -8.21
CA THR A 57 -11.03 15.79 -8.47
C THR A 57 -9.98 16.59 -9.25
N ILE A 58 -8.72 16.50 -8.84
CA ILE A 58 -7.61 17.14 -9.54
C ILE A 58 -7.51 16.62 -10.98
N ALA A 59 -7.59 15.30 -11.19
CA ALA A 59 -7.54 14.72 -12.52
C ALA A 59 -8.65 15.26 -13.45
N LEU A 60 -9.86 15.37 -12.94
CA LEU A 60 -11.00 15.94 -13.69
C LEU A 60 -10.74 17.41 -14.04
N LEU A 61 -10.34 18.22 -13.06
CA LEU A 61 -10.07 19.66 -13.27
C LEU A 61 -8.90 19.91 -14.22
N LEU A 62 -7.86 19.08 -14.19
CA LEU A 62 -6.76 19.16 -15.14
C LEU A 62 -7.23 18.90 -16.58
N ALA A 63 -8.07 17.87 -16.78
CA ALA A 63 -8.63 17.59 -18.11
C ALA A 63 -9.51 18.75 -18.62
N GLN A 64 -10.33 19.33 -17.74
CA GLN A 64 -11.17 20.49 -18.05
C GLN A 64 -10.33 21.73 -18.39
N ALA A 65 -9.25 21.98 -17.63
CA ALA A 65 -8.39 23.14 -17.84
C ALA A 65 -7.67 23.12 -19.20
N VAL A 66 -7.45 21.94 -19.80
CA VAL A 66 -6.87 21.80 -21.16
C VAL A 66 -7.92 21.46 -22.23
N ASP A 67 -9.21 21.60 -21.92
CA ASP A 67 -10.34 21.35 -22.82
C ASP A 67 -10.30 19.99 -23.53
N ARG A 68 -10.05 18.91 -22.74
CA ARG A 68 -9.93 17.57 -23.27
C ARG A 68 -10.98 16.62 -22.68
N PRO A 69 -11.51 15.66 -23.47
CA PRO A 69 -12.44 14.65 -22.97
C PRO A 69 -11.84 13.89 -21.78
N PHE A 70 -12.63 13.70 -20.72
CA PHE A 70 -12.24 12.97 -19.52
C PHE A 70 -12.98 11.64 -19.43
N ILE A 71 -12.23 10.53 -19.42
CA ILE A 71 -12.76 9.17 -19.29
C ILE A 71 -12.23 8.58 -17.99
N SER A 72 -13.14 8.26 -17.07
CA SER A 72 -12.78 7.66 -15.78
C SER A 72 -13.04 6.16 -15.80
N LEU A 73 -12.00 5.39 -15.49
CA LEU A 73 -12.06 3.93 -15.38
C LEU A 73 -11.66 3.51 -13.96
N SER A 74 -12.34 2.48 -13.45
CA SER A 74 -12.00 1.88 -12.15
C SER A 74 -11.22 0.59 -12.37
N ALA A 75 -10.05 0.48 -11.74
CA ALA A 75 -9.24 -0.74 -11.83
C ALA A 75 -9.94 -1.98 -11.27
N LEU A 76 -10.97 -1.83 -10.45
CA LEU A 76 -11.77 -2.93 -9.92
C LEU A 76 -12.70 -3.57 -10.95
N ASN A 77 -13.23 -2.79 -11.89
CA ASN A 77 -14.31 -3.22 -12.78
C ASN A 77 -13.90 -3.26 -14.26
N THR A 78 -12.80 -2.60 -14.63
CA THR A 78 -12.40 -2.44 -16.03
C THR A 78 -11.58 -3.62 -16.53
N GLY A 79 -12.11 -4.37 -17.50
CA GLY A 79 -11.39 -5.45 -18.18
C GLY A 79 -10.40 -4.94 -19.25
N VAL A 80 -9.45 -5.80 -19.68
CA VAL A 80 -8.51 -5.48 -20.79
C VAL A 80 -9.26 -5.14 -22.08
N LYS A 81 -10.40 -5.80 -22.34
CA LYS A 81 -11.21 -5.58 -23.54
C LYS A 81 -11.82 -4.18 -23.54
N GLU A 82 -12.48 -3.81 -22.47
CA GLU A 82 -13.08 -2.48 -22.29
C GLU A 82 -12.03 -1.35 -22.39
N LEU A 83 -10.88 -1.55 -21.77
CA LEU A 83 -9.76 -0.61 -21.88
C LEU A 83 -9.32 -0.41 -23.32
N ARG A 84 -9.23 -1.50 -24.12
CA ARG A 84 -8.88 -1.42 -25.54
C ARG A 84 -9.97 -0.77 -26.39
N GLU A 85 -11.24 -0.97 -26.05
CA GLU A 85 -12.38 -0.31 -26.72
C GLU A 85 -12.33 1.19 -26.49
N VAL A 86 -12.14 1.64 -25.23
CA VAL A 86 -11.96 3.06 -24.89
C VAL A 86 -10.78 3.69 -25.64
N ILE A 87 -9.64 2.98 -25.72
CA ILE A 87 -8.46 3.46 -26.46
C ILE A 87 -8.72 3.49 -27.98
N ALA A 88 -9.52 2.56 -28.51
CA ALA A 88 -9.83 2.49 -29.94
C ALA A 88 -10.86 3.55 -30.38
N GLU A 89 -11.81 3.87 -29.50
CA GLU A 89 -12.85 4.89 -29.74
C GLU A 89 -12.31 6.32 -29.56
N SER A 90 -11.08 6.47 -29.04
CA SER A 90 -10.40 7.76 -28.91
C SER A 90 -10.15 8.32 -30.32
N GLY A 91 -10.95 9.32 -30.71
CA GLY A 91 -10.90 9.90 -32.05
C GLY A 91 -9.61 10.70 -32.30
N ASP A 92 -9.24 10.83 -33.59
CA ASP A 92 -8.00 11.50 -34.02
C ASP A 92 -7.98 13.03 -33.76
N LEU A 93 -9.11 13.64 -33.38
CA LEU A 93 -9.24 15.09 -33.25
C LEU A 93 -8.86 15.64 -31.87
N LEU A 94 -9.15 14.90 -30.77
CA LEU A 94 -8.83 15.32 -29.41
C LEU A 94 -8.38 14.10 -28.61
N VAL A 95 -7.12 14.09 -28.19
CA VAL A 95 -6.56 13.01 -27.34
C VAL A 95 -7.22 13.04 -25.97
N PRO A 96 -8.00 12.02 -25.57
CA PRO A 96 -8.69 12.04 -24.29
C PRO A 96 -7.73 11.88 -23.10
N VAL A 97 -8.15 12.41 -21.96
CA VAL A 97 -7.53 12.14 -20.66
C VAL A 97 -8.21 10.90 -20.08
N VAL A 98 -7.45 9.82 -19.91
CA VAL A 98 -7.93 8.58 -19.29
C VAL A 98 -7.45 8.55 -17.84
N PHE A 99 -8.39 8.62 -16.92
CA PHE A 99 -8.14 8.52 -15.49
C PHE A 99 -8.34 7.08 -15.01
N ILE A 100 -7.34 6.52 -14.35
CA ILE A 100 -7.41 5.20 -13.74
C ILE A 100 -7.29 5.36 -12.22
N ASP A 101 -8.39 5.10 -11.52
CA ASP A 101 -8.35 5.05 -10.06
C ASP A 101 -7.78 3.70 -9.59
N GLU A 102 -6.92 3.75 -8.55
CA GLU A 102 -6.21 2.58 -7.99
C GLU A 102 -5.44 1.78 -9.06
N ILE A 103 -4.63 2.47 -9.88
CA ILE A 103 -3.88 1.87 -11.01
C ILE A 103 -3.01 0.69 -10.60
N HIS A 104 -2.57 0.60 -9.33
CA HIS A 104 -1.81 -0.52 -8.79
C HIS A 104 -2.57 -1.85 -8.84
N ARG A 105 -3.90 -1.83 -8.97
CA ARG A 105 -4.73 -3.04 -9.10
C ARG A 105 -4.78 -3.59 -10.52
N PHE A 106 -4.26 -2.85 -11.49
CA PHE A 106 -4.16 -3.35 -12.86
C PHE A 106 -3.08 -4.42 -12.97
N ASN A 107 -3.43 -5.55 -13.60
CA ASN A 107 -2.45 -6.59 -13.93
C ASN A 107 -1.50 -6.13 -15.04
N LYS A 108 -0.43 -6.90 -15.26
CA LYS A 108 0.60 -6.57 -16.26
C LYS A 108 0.02 -6.32 -17.65
N SER A 109 -0.93 -7.15 -18.11
CA SER A 109 -1.53 -7.00 -19.45
C SER A 109 -2.33 -5.72 -19.61
N GLN A 110 -2.98 -5.25 -18.54
CA GLN A 110 -3.70 -3.97 -18.52
C GLN A 110 -2.72 -2.80 -18.57
N GLN A 111 -1.65 -2.86 -17.77
CA GLN A 111 -0.61 -1.83 -17.76
C GLN A 111 0.16 -1.78 -19.10
N ASP A 112 0.41 -2.91 -19.75
CA ASP A 112 1.03 -2.96 -21.07
C ASP A 112 0.12 -2.36 -22.19
N ALA A 113 -1.21 -2.51 -22.05
CA ALA A 113 -2.16 -1.87 -22.95
C ALA A 113 -2.14 -0.34 -22.81
N LEU A 114 -2.09 0.17 -21.56
CA LEU A 114 -1.92 1.61 -21.27
C LEU A 114 -0.60 2.14 -21.83
N LEU A 115 0.50 1.42 -21.59
CA LEU A 115 1.83 1.77 -22.10
C LEU A 115 1.80 2.00 -23.60
N SER A 116 1.25 1.05 -24.37
CA SER A 116 1.14 1.17 -25.82
C SER A 116 0.30 2.37 -26.27
N ALA A 117 -0.75 2.71 -25.53
CA ALA A 117 -1.61 3.85 -25.83
C ALA A 117 -0.93 5.21 -25.55
N VAL A 118 -0.23 5.29 -24.42
CA VAL A 118 0.56 6.48 -24.02
C VAL A 118 1.70 6.72 -25.00
N GLU A 119 2.47 5.68 -25.36
CA GLU A 119 3.58 5.78 -26.34
C GLU A 119 3.13 6.28 -27.71
N LYS A 120 1.96 5.86 -28.14
CA LYS A 120 1.39 6.28 -29.44
C LYS A 120 0.67 7.62 -29.38
N GLY A 121 0.64 8.27 -28.22
CA GLY A 121 -0.08 9.52 -28.03
C GLY A 121 -1.60 9.42 -28.20
N LYS A 122 -2.18 8.22 -28.12
CA LYS A 122 -3.63 8.02 -28.25
C LYS A 122 -4.42 8.48 -27.06
N ILE A 123 -3.80 8.47 -25.88
CA ILE A 123 -4.37 8.94 -24.61
C ILE A 123 -3.34 9.74 -23.84
N THR A 124 -3.81 10.63 -22.97
CA THR A 124 -3.04 11.13 -21.82
C THR A 124 -3.50 10.38 -20.58
N LEU A 125 -2.59 9.70 -19.91
CA LEU A 125 -2.90 8.91 -18.72
C LEU A 125 -2.80 9.77 -17.47
N ILE A 126 -3.82 9.69 -16.61
CA ILE A 126 -3.71 10.11 -15.21
C ILE A 126 -4.00 8.87 -14.35
N GLY A 127 -2.97 8.27 -13.77
CA GLY A 127 -3.11 7.19 -12.80
C GLY A 127 -3.19 7.74 -11.38
N ALA A 128 -4.06 7.16 -10.54
CA ALA A 128 -4.10 7.45 -9.11
C ALA A 128 -3.80 6.19 -8.30
N THR A 129 -3.03 6.33 -7.23
CA THR A 129 -2.69 5.20 -6.34
C THR A 129 -2.44 5.67 -4.92
N THR A 130 -2.77 4.82 -3.95
CA THR A 130 -2.37 4.95 -2.55
C THR A 130 -1.09 4.19 -2.22
N GLU A 131 -0.71 3.23 -3.08
CA GLU A 131 0.51 2.42 -2.95
C GLU A 131 1.70 3.09 -3.63
N ASN A 132 2.93 2.74 -3.21
CA ASN A 132 4.13 3.30 -3.84
C ASN A 132 4.24 2.83 -5.30
N PRO A 133 4.15 3.76 -6.27
CA PRO A 133 4.12 3.40 -7.68
C PRO A 133 5.38 2.68 -8.16
N SER A 134 6.52 2.87 -7.51
CA SER A 134 7.78 2.20 -7.87
C SER A 134 7.74 0.69 -7.70
N PHE A 135 6.82 0.16 -6.88
CA PHE A 135 6.67 -1.27 -6.67
C PHE A 135 5.50 -1.87 -7.46
N GLU A 136 4.46 -1.08 -7.71
CA GLU A 136 3.18 -1.57 -8.21
C GLU A 136 2.93 -1.24 -9.69
N VAL A 137 3.58 -0.20 -10.21
CA VAL A 137 3.39 0.23 -11.59
C VAL A 137 4.60 -0.21 -12.43
N ASN A 138 4.33 -0.75 -13.62
CA ASN A 138 5.36 -1.18 -14.57
C ASN A 138 6.36 -0.04 -14.85
N ASN A 139 7.65 -0.32 -14.71
CA ASN A 139 8.74 0.64 -14.91
C ASN A 139 8.72 1.31 -16.29
N ALA A 140 8.28 0.59 -17.34
CA ALA A 140 8.13 1.14 -18.66
C ALA A 140 7.02 2.20 -18.73
N LEU A 141 5.92 2.03 -17.98
CA LEU A 141 4.85 3.02 -17.87
C LEU A 141 5.30 4.21 -17.02
N LEU A 142 5.97 3.95 -15.88
CA LEU A 142 6.53 5.00 -15.03
C LEU A 142 7.52 5.90 -15.75
N SER A 143 8.36 5.35 -16.64
CA SER A 143 9.32 6.14 -17.41
C SER A 143 8.67 7.13 -18.41
N ARG A 144 7.36 7.01 -18.66
CA ARG A 144 6.56 7.85 -19.57
C ARG A 144 5.55 8.73 -18.85
N CYS A 145 5.49 8.62 -17.53
CA CYS A 145 4.60 9.42 -16.69
C CYS A 145 5.42 10.24 -15.69
N GLN A 146 4.96 11.43 -15.39
CA GLN A 146 5.50 12.20 -14.26
C GLN A 146 4.79 11.73 -12.98
N VAL A 147 5.54 11.47 -11.92
CA VAL A 147 4.98 11.06 -10.63
C VAL A 147 4.87 12.28 -9.72
N TYR A 148 3.67 12.57 -9.25
CA TYR A 148 3.40 13.63 -8.29
C TYR A 148 2.86 13.06 -6.99
N THR A 149 3.47 13.48 -5.88
CA THR A 149 3.04 13.08 -4.54
C THR A 149 2.06 14.08 -3.98
N LEU A 150 0.83 13.64 -3.69
CA LEU A 150 -0.16 14.43 -2.97
C LEU A 150 0.00 14.22 -1.47
N LYS A 151 -0.12 15.30 -0.71
CA LYS A 151 -0.02 15.29 0.75
C LYS A 151 -1.41 15.15 1.38
N GLY A 152 -1.46 14.50 2.55
CA GLY A 152 -2.64 14.58 3.41
C GLY A 152 -2.89 16.03 3.81
N LEU A 153 -4.17 16.39 4.00
CA LEU A 153 -4.55 17.73 4.42
C LEU A 153 -4.06 17.98 5.85
N ASP A 154 -3.46 19.12 6.07
CA ASP A 154 -3.08 19.54 7.42
C ASP A 154 -4.30 20.09 8.21
N GLU A 155 -4.07 20.53 9.46
CA GLU A 155 -5.11 21.08 10.31
C GLU A 155 -5.78 22.32 9.70
N LYS A 156 -4.98 23.21 9.11
CA LYS A 156 -5.48 24.45 8.49
C LYS A 156 -6.35 24.14 7.27
N ASP A 157 -5.89 23.18 6.47
CA ASP A 157 -6.59 22.70 5.27
C ASP A 157 -7.96 22.13 5.64
N ILE A 158 -8.03 21.31 6.70
CA ILE A 158 -9.29 20.73 7.19
C ILE A 158 -10.23 21.80 7.72
N VAL A 159 -9.73 22.78 8.48
CA VAL A 159 -10.52 23.89 8.99
C VAL A 159 -11.07 24.74 7.85
N GLU A 160 -10.24 25.05 6.83
CA GLU A 160 -10.66 25.76 5.64
C GLU A 160 -11.75 25.03 4.87
N LEU A 161 -11.56 23.71 4.65
CA LEU A 161 -12.53 22.84 3.98
C LEU A 161 -13.90 22.84 4.69
N ILE A 162 -13.90 22.69 6.00
CA ILE A 162 -15.11 22.68 6.83
C ILE A 162 -15.80 24.06 6.79
N THR A 163 -15.00 25.14 6.94
CA THR A 163 -15.52 26.52 6.89
C THR A 163 -16.16 26.83 5.53
N ARG A 164 -15.55 26.36 4.45
CA ARG A 164 -16.08 26.47 3.10
C ARG A 164 -17.40 25.71 2.95
N ALA A 165 -17.48 24.47 3.48
CA ALA A 165 -18.72 23.69 3.46
C ALA A 165 -19.87 24.38 4.18
N LEU A 166 -19.62 24.94 5.37
CA LEU A 166 -20.62 25.68 6.14
C LEU A 166 -21.15 26.92 5.39
N LYS A 167 -20.29 27.59 4.61
CA LYS A 167 -20.68 28.78 3.83
C LYS A 167 -21.40 28.46 2.53
N GLN A 168 -21.15 27.32 1.90
CA GLN A 168 -21.62 27.03 0.54
C GLN A 168 -22.86 26.12 0.53
N VAL A 169 -23.05 25.28 1.55
CA VAL A 169 -24.10 24.26 1.54
C VAL A 169 -25.30 24.72 2.31
N LYS A 170 -26.41 24.94 1.59
CA LYS A 170 -27.67 25.43 2.14
C LYS A 170 -28.18 24.60 3.34
N PHE A 171 -28.11 23.27 3.24
CA PHE A 171 -28.46 22.35 4.33
C PHE A 171 -27.70 22.62 5.65
N LEU A 172 -26.44 23.05 5.57
CA LEU A 172 -25.62 23.39 6.74
C LEU A 172 -25.95 24.80 7.24
N GLN A 173 -26.22 25.74 6.33
CA GLN A 173 -26.62 27.12 6.65
C GLN A 173 -27.96 27.18 7.42
N GLU A 174 -28.94 26.39 7.00
CA GLU A 174 -30.27 26.29 7.65
C GLU A 174 -30.19 25.76 9.09
N ARG A 175 -29.03 25.20 9.52
CA ARG A 175 -28.81 24.69 10.87
C ARG A 175 -27.99 25.60 11.75
N TYR A 176 -27.65 26.80 11.30
CA TYR A 176 -26.88 27.80 12.05
C TYR A 176 -25.74 27.22 12.87
N ILE A 177 -24.90 26.38 12.20
CA ILE A 177 -23.83 25.62 12.86
C ILE A 177 -22.67 26.56 13.19
N GLN A 178 -22.29 26.59 14.48
CA GLN A 178 -21.06 27.22 14.97
C GLN A 178 -20.10 26.12 15.46
N ILE A 179 -18.83 26.22 15.08
CA ILE A 179 -17.81 25.30 15.56
C ILE A 179 -16.95 26.05 16.58
N GLU A 180 -16.99 25.63 17.82
CA GLU A 180 -16.18 26.16 18.90
C GLU A 180 -14.82 25.47 18.97
N GLU A 181 -14.76 24.16 18.68
CA GLU A 181 -13.57 23.33 18.79
C GLU A 181 -13.39 22.48 17.56
N TYR A 182 -12.21 22.54 16.92
CA TYR A 182 -11.89 21.82 15.67
C TYR A 182 -11.04 20.57 15.86
N GLU A 183 -10.39 20.40 17.02
CA GLU A 183 -9.35 19.41 17.25
C GLU A 183 -9.86 17.98 16.99
N ALA A 184 -11.05 17.63 17.51
CA ALA A 184 -11.61 16.31 17.27
C ALA A 184 -11.99 16.10 15.79
N LEU A 185 -12.55 17.10 15.10
CA LEU A 185 -12.84 17.02 13.66
C LEU A 185 -11.57 16.77 12.86
N VAL A 186 -10.48 17.51 13.14
CA VAL A 186 -9.18 17.36 12.50
C VAL A 186 -8.59 15.98 12.78
N GLN A 187 -8.64 15.54 14.03
CA GLN A 187 -8.13 14.23 14.45
C GLN A 187 -8.87 13.09 13.74
N PHE A 188 -10.21 13.13 13.69
CA PHE A 188 -10.99 12.10 13.01
C PHE A 188 -10.86 12.14 11.47
N ALA A 189 -10.62 13.32 10.91
CA ALA A 189 -10.35 13.47 9.48
C ALA A 189 -9.01 12.80 9.08
N ALA A 190 -7.99 12.86 9.95
CA ALA A 190 -6.66 12.29 9.71
C ALA A 190 -6.10 12.63 8.30
N GLY A 191 -6.26 13.88 7.85
CA GLY A 191 -5.81 14.35 6.55
C GLY A 191 -6.68 13.98 5.33
N ASP A 192 -7.84 13.37 5.55
CA ASP A 192 -8.79 12.93 4.52
C ASP A 192 -10.01 13.88 4.47
N ALA A 193 -10.13 14.62 3.36
CA ALA A 193 -11.25 15.55 3.13
C ALA A 193 -12.63 14.87 3.15
N ARG A 194 -12.74 13.64 2.60
CA ARG A 194 -14.01 12.90 2.58
C ARG A 194 -14.46 12.54 3.98
N LYS A 195 -13.51 12.10 4.84
CA LYS A 195 -13.81 11.78 6.24
C LYS A 195 -14.27 13.01 7.00
N ALA A 196 -13.57 14.15 6.84
CA ALA A 196 -13.95 15.41 7.48
C ALA A 196 -15.39 15.81 7.12
N LEU A 197 -15.69 15.79 5.82
CA LEU A 197 -16.99 16.22 5.32
C LEU A 197 -18.12 15.23 5.64
N ASN A 198 -17.86 13.93 5.56
CA ASN A 198 -18.84 12.93 5.95
C ASN A 198 -19.15 13.00 7.45
N LEU A 199 -18.16 13.27 8.28
CA LEU A 199 -18.36 13.47 9.72
C LEU A 199 -19.17 14.74 9.98
N LEU A 200 -18.87 15.84 9.29
CA LEU A 200 -19.67 17.08 9.38
C LEU A 200 -21.13 16.87 8.94
N ASP A 201 -21.35 16.17 7.81
CA ASP A 201 -22.70 15.86 7.29
C ASP A 201 -23.51 15.03 8.30
N LEU A 202 -22.83 14.06 8.93
CA LEU A 202 -23.42 13.23 9.97
C LEU A 202 -23.78 14.01 11.22
N ILE A 203 -22.88 14.86 11.73
CA ILE A 203 -23.16 15.71 12.89
C ILE A 203 -24.33 16.64 12.56
N ALA A 204 -24.29 17.31 11.40
CA ALA A 204 -25.33 18.20 10.96
C ALA A 204 -26.69 17.51 10.82
N SER A 205 -26.74 16.24 10.45
CA SER A 205 -27.97 15.45 10.35
C SER A 205 -28.63 15.16 11.72
N THR A 206 -27.86 15.27 12.82
CA THR A 206 -28.40 15.13 14.19
C THR A 206 -28.98 16.43 14.75
N PHE A 207 -28.75 17.56 14.09
CA PHE A 207 -29.16 18.88 14.52
C PHE A 207 -30.53 19.25 13.95
N GLU A 208 -31.30 19.97 14.74
CA GLU A 208 -32.60 20.52 14.29
C GLU A 208 -32.35 21.75 13.41
N PRO A 209 -33.13 21.93 12.33
CA PRO A 209 -33.11 23.15 11.54
C PRO A 209 -33.62 24.34 12.34
N ASP A 210 -33.24 25.55 11.95
CA ASP A 210 -33.68 26.84 12.52
C ASP A 210 -33.32 27.08 14.00
N LEU A 211 -32.39 26.27 14.55
CA LEU A 211 -31.79 26.47 15.88
C LEU A 211 -30.28 26.71 15.76
N GLU A 212 -29.74 27.44 16.73
CA GLU A 212 -28.28 27.53 16.90
C GLU A 212 -27.73 26.17 17.36
N ASN A 213 -26.80 25.62 16.61
CA ASN A 213 -26.20 24.34 16.88
C ASN A 213 -24.68 24.51 17.04
N ILE A 214 -24.15 24.08 18.17
CA ILE A 214 -22.72 24.22 18.49
C ILE A 214 -22.03 22.87 18.35
N ILE A 215 -20.93 22.84 17.61
CA ILE A 215 -20.04 21.68 17.51
C ILE A 215 -18.86 21.90 18.44
N THR A 216 -18.78 21.05 19.48
CA THR A 216 -17.63 20.91 20.37
C THR A 216 -16.96 19.58 20.17
N ASN A 217 -15.74 19.39 20.68
CA ASN A 217 -15.04 18.09 20.65
C ASN A 217 -15.90 16.96 21.25
N ALA A 218 -16.66 17.25 22.31
CA ALA A 218 -17.56 16.28 22.93
C ALA A 218 -18.68 15.81 21.97
N VAL A 219 -19.27 16.72 21.20
CA VAL A 219 -20.28 16.39 20.17
C VAL A 219 -19.67 15.53 19.08
N VAL A 220 -18.50 15.92 18.58
CA VAL A 220 -17.78 15.18 17.52
C VAL A 220 -17.47 13.75 18.00
N VAL A 221 -16.88 13.60 19.18
CA VAL A 221 -16.54 12.29 19.76
C VAL A 221 -17.78 11.43 19.96
N LYS A 222 -18.88 11.99 20.48
CA LYS A 222 -20.15 11.27 20.69
C LYS A 222 -20.70 10.74 19.38
N VAL A 223 -20.79 11.57 18.34
CA VAL A 223 -21.35 11.19 17.03
C VAL A 223 -20.41 10.23 16.32
N ALA A 224 -19.10 10.47 16.36
CA ALA A 224 -18.10 9.59 15.79
C ALA A 224 -18.15 8.20 16.44
N GLN A 225 -18.19 8.11 17.77
CA GLN A 225 -18.26 6.83 18.50
C GLN A 225 -19.52 6.02 18.18
N GLN A 226 -20.66 6.65 18.02
CA GLN A 226 -21.90 5.98 17.61
C GLN A 226 -21.80 5.37 16.19
N ASN A 227 -20.93 5.91 15.35
CA ASN A 227 -20.68 5.42 13.99
C ASN A 227 -19.39 4.61 13.82
N ILE A 228 -18.43 4.71 14.74
CA ILE A 228 -17.20 3.90 14.76
C ILE A 228 -17.53 2.40 14.83
N ALA A 229 -18.62 2.02 15.47
CA ALA A 229 -19.16 0.66 15.36
C ALA A 229 -19.55 0.26 13.91
N ARG A 230 -19.63 1.21 12.98
CA ARG A 230 -19.96 1.00 11.56
C ARG A 230 -18.82 1.32 10.58
N TYR A 231 -17.79 2.10 10.95
CA TYR A 231 -16.89 2.71 9.96
C TYR A 231 -15.36 2.61 10.21
N ASP A 232 -14.89 2.05 11.32
CA ASP A 232 -13.44 2.07 11.65
C ASP A 232 -12.66 0.94 10.95
N LYS A 233 -12.53 1.04 9.62
CA LYS A 233 -11.59 0.22 8.82
C LYS A 233 -10.27 0.93 8.47
N SER A 234 -10.06 2.18 8.88
CA SER A 234 -8.87 2.96 8.44
C SER A 234 -8.39 4.03 9.42
N GLY A 235 -8.73 3.99 10.71
CA GLY A 235 -8.33 4.97 11.72
C GLY A 235 -7.10 4.57 12.53
N GLU A 236 -6.57 5.50 13.32
CA GLU A 236 -5.40 5.30 14.20
C GLU A 236 -5.60 4.14 15.17
N GLN A 237 -6.82 3.94 15.69
CA GLN A 237 -7.18 2.77 16.52
C GLN A 237 -7.05 1.44 15.78
N HIS A 238 -7.30 1.40 14.47
CA HIS A 238 -7.07 0.22 13.65
C HIS A 238 -5.59 -0.18 13.66
N TYR A 239 -4.68 0.79 13.42
CA TYR A 239 -3.23 0.54 13.47
C TYR A 239 -2.77 0.14 14.87
N ASP A 240 -3.32 0.74 15.92
CA ASP A 240 -3.03 0.40 17.31
C ASP A 240 -3.49 -1.02 17.66
N LEU A 241 -4.70 -1.41 17.27
CA LEU A 241 -5.22 -2.77 17.48
C LEU A 241 -4.40 -3.81 16.73
N VAL A 242 -4.08 -3.56 15.45
CA VAL A 242 -3.21 -4.44 14.65
C VAL A 242 -1.81 -4.53 15.28
N SER A 243 -1.25 -3.40 15.70
CA SER A 243 0.05 -3.35 16.35
C SER A 243 0.06 -4.11 17.68
N ALA A 244 -0.98 -3.95 18.52
CA ALA A 244 -1.14 -4.68 19.77
C ALA A 244 -1.28 -6.18 19.52
N PHE A 245 -2.06 -6.58 18.53
CA PHE A 245 -2.24 -7.97 18.11
C PHE A 245 -0.90 -8.62 17.71
N ILE A 246 -0.15 -8.00 16.80
CA ILE A 246 1.14 -8.54 16.34
C ILE A 246 2.17 -8.54 17.48
N LYS A 247 2.22 -7.48 18.30
CA LYS A 247 3.11 -7.42 19.48
C LYS A 247 2.79 -8.51 20.50
N SER A 248 1.51 -8.88 20.66
CA SER A 248 1.11 -9.97 21.56
C SER A 248 1.57 -11.33 21.03
N ILE A 249 1.45 -11.59 19.69
CA ILE A 249 2.04 -12.77 19.05
C ILE A 249 3.55 -12.81 19.29
N ARG A 250 4.24 -11.71 19.04
CA ARG A 250 5.69 -11.56 19.22
C ARG A 250 6.10 -11.75 20.69
N GLY A 251 5.29 -11.22 21.60
CA GLY A 251 5.48 -11.33 23.06
C GLY A 251 5.09 -12.69 23.65
N SER A 252 4.56 -13.63 22.82
CA SER A 252 4.15 -14.96 23.24
C SER A 252 3.01 -14.95 24.28
N ASP A 253 2.07 -14.02 24.15
CA ASP A 253 0.87 -13.95 24.99
C ASP A 253 -0.36 -14.36 24.16
N PRO A 254 -0.86 -15.61 24.27
CA PRO A 254 -2.01 -16.08 23.53
C PRO A 254 -3.32 -15.41 23.98
N ASP A 255 -3.46 -15.04 25.22
CA ASP A 255 -4.70 -14.43 25.74
C ASP A 255 -4.85 -12.99 25.20
N ALA A 256 -3.80 -12.20 25.29
CA ALA A 256 -3.77 -10.86 24.67
C ALA A 256 -3.94 -10.93 23.15
N THR A 257 -3.32 -11.92 22.49
CA THR A 257 -3.47 -12.16 21.06
C THR A 257 -4.94 -12.39 20.68
N LEU A 258 -5.63 -13.28 21.37
CA LEU A 258 -7.05 -13.56 21.15
C LEU A 258 -7.93 -12.35 21.46
N TYR A 259 -7.64 -11.61 22.54
CA TYR A 259 -8.38 -10.42 22.92
C TYR A 259 -8.32 -9.33 21.82
N TRP A 260 -7.12 -8.99 21.37
CA TRP A 260 -6.95 -7.97 20.32
C TRP A 260 -7.56 -8.39 18.98
N MET A 261 -7.42 -9.68 18.62
CA MET A 261 -8.09 -10.23 17.43
C MET A 261 -9.61 -10.13 17.55
N ALA A 262 -10.18 -10.49 18.70
CA ALA A 262 -11.62 -10.39 18.93
C ALA A 262 -12.11 -8.94 18.84
N ARG A 263 -11.34 -7.98 19.34
CA ARG A 263 -11.65 -6.55 19.20
C ARG A 263 -11.65 -6.11 17.74
N MET A 264 -10.67 -6.55 16.93
CA MET A 264 -10.64 -6.28 15.49
C MET A 264 -11.87 -6.86 14.79
N LEU A 265 -12.21 -8.14 15.05
CA LEU A 265 -13.38 -8.78 14.45
C LEU A 265 -14.70 -8.10 14.86
N LYS A 266 -14.85 -7.68 16.12
CA LYS A 266 -16.02 -6.92 16.61
C LYS A 266 -16.10 -5.52 16.03
N GLY A 267 -14.96 -4.90 15.75
CA GLY A 267 -14.85 -3.62 15.04
C GLY A 267 -15.14 -3.73 13.54
N GLY A 268 -15.39 -4.94 13.01
CA GLY A 268 -15.71 -5.16 11.59
C GLY A 268 -14.49 -5.27 10.68
N GLU A 269 -13.30 -5.56 11.26
CA GLU A 269 -12.09 -5.80 10.48
C GLU A 269 -12.26 -6.99 9.52
N ASP A 270 -11.67 -6.87 8.34
CA ASP A 270 -11.65 -7.95 7.37
C ASP A 270 -10.88 -9.18 7.92
N PRO A 271 -11.53 -10.33 8.08
CA PRO A 271 -10.87 -11.55 8.54
C PRO A 271 -9.66 -11.95 7.68
N VAL A 272 -9.72 -11.66 6.37
CA VAL A 272 -8.62 -11.94 5.43
C VAL A 272 -7.42 -11.04 5.72
N PHE A 273 -7.65 -9.78 6.09
CA PHE A 273 -6.58 -8.87 6.53
C PHE A 273 -5.90 -9.41 7.80
N ILE A 274 -6.67 -9.86 8.81
CA ILE A 274 -6.10 -10.44 10.04
C ILE A 274 -5.24 -11.66 9.71
N ALA A 275 -5.74 -12.57 8.85
CA ALA A 275 -5.00 -13.76 8.41
C ALA A 275 -3.70 -13.39 7.66
N ARG A 276 -3.72 -12.35 6.82
CA ARG A 276 -2.53 -11.81 6.13
C ARG A 276 -1.49 -11.30 7.12
N ARG A 277 -1.91 -10.58 8.16
CA ARG A 277 -0.99 -10.10 9.20
C ARG A 277 -0.36 -11.26 9.98
N MET A 278 -1.08 -12.33 10.26
CA MET A 278 -0.54 -13.56 10.87
C MET A 278 0.47 -14.26 9.96
N LEU A 279 0.21 -14.31 8.65
CA LEU A 279 1.14 -14.88 7.66
C LEU A 279 2.48 -14.15 7.64
N ILE A 280 2.46 -12.82 7.72
CA ILE A 280 3.67 -11.99 7.82
C ILE A 280 4.40 -12.27 9.14
N ALA A 281 3.69 -12.24 10.28
CA ALA A 281 4.26 -12.49 11.61
C ALA A 281 4.89 -13.89 11.73
N ALA A 282 4.32 -14.90 11.06
CA ALA A 282 4.87 -16.25 11.01
C ALA A 282 6.29 -16.28 10.40
N SER A 283 6.57 -15.45 9.40
CA SER A 283 7.89 -15.34 8.78
C SER A 283 8.81 -14.37 9.51
N GLU A 284 8.28 -13.23 9.99
CA GLU A 284 9.04 -12.16 10.63
C GLU A 284 9.51 -12.53 12.05
N ASP A 285 8.58 -13.05 12.88
CA ASP A 285 8.81 -13.24 14.32
C ASP A 285 9.07 -14.70 14.73
N ILE A 286 8.66 -15.67 13.91
CA ILE A 286 8.82 -17.10 14.20
C ILE A 286 9.89 -17.72 13.29
N GLY A 287 9.82 -17.45 11.99
CA GLY A 287 10.82 -17.85 11.01
C GLY A 287 11.21 -19.33 11.11
N ASN A 288 12.50 -19.60 11.06
CA ASN A 288 13.05 -20.96 11.08
C ASN A 288 13.04 -21.63 12.45
N SER A 289 12.67 -20.96 13.54
CA SER A 289 12.49 -21.60 14.83
C SER A 289 11.34 -22.62 14.80
N ASN A 290 10.29 -22.32 14.00
CA ASN A 290 9.17 -23.21 13.72
C ASN A 290 8.63 -23.01 12.29
N PRO A 291 9.19 -23.67 11.26
CA PRO A 291 8.76 -23.51 9.86
C PRO A 291 7.28 -23.86 9.59
N ASN A 292 6.67 -24.70 10.46
CA ASN A 292 5.25 -25.03 10.34
C ASN A 292 4.36 -23.80 10.59
N ALA A 293 4.86 -22.77 11.25
CA ALA A 293 4.12 -21.53 11.48
C ALA A 293 3.71 -20.86 10.16
N LEU A 294 4.61 -20.79 9.20
CA LEU A 294 4.31 -20.25 7.86
C LEU A 294 3.30 -21.11 7.11
N LEU A 295 3.43 -22.45 7.18
CA LEU A 295 2.49 -23.38 6.53
C LEU A 295 1.09 -23.24 7.11
N LEU A 296 0.98 -23.22 8.45
CA LEU A 296 -0.30 -23.07 9.14
C LEU A 296 -0.94 -21.70 8.86
N ALA A 297 -0.17 -20.64 8.91
CA ALA A 297 -0.66 -19.28 8.62
C ALA A 297 -1.09 -19.14 7.14
N GLY A 298 -0.36 -19.78 6.21
CA GLY A 298 -0.74 -19.83 4.80
C GLY A 298 -2.05 -20.59 4.57
N GLU A 299 -2.25 -21.73 5.26
CA GLU A 299 -3.50 -22.46 5.18
C GLU A 299 -4.65 -21.73 5.87
N CYS A 300 -4.39 -21.08 7.00
CA CYS A 300 -5.35 -20.19 7.66
C CYS A 300 -5.84 -19.10 6.71
N PHE A 301 -4.91 -18.43 5.99
CA PHE A 301 -5.27 -17.40 5.02
C PHE A 301 -6.20 -17.93 3.92
N ARG A 302 -5.90 -19.08 3.31
CA ARG A 302 -6.76 -19.72 2.29
C ARG A 302 -8.11 -20.15 2.85
N SER A 303 -8.13 -20.78 4.03
CA SER A 303 -9.34 -21.27 4.66
C SER A 303 -10.29 -20.15 5.07
N VAL A 304 -9.74 -19.01 5.56
CA VAL A 304 -10.53 -17.81 5.90
C VAL A 304 -11.23 -17.25 4.68
N GLN A 305 -10.55 -17.21 3.51
CA GLN A 305 -11.15 -16.79 2.26
C GLN A 305 -12.26 -17.72 1.77
N ALA A 306 -12.11 -19.04 2.00
CA ALA A 306 -13.06 -20.03 1.53
C ALA A 306 -14.31 -20.15 2.42
N VAL A 307 -14.14 -20.00 3.75
CA VAL A 307 -15.21 -20.24 4.74
C VAL A 307 -16.00 -18.97 5.04
N GLY A 308 -15.32 -17.83 5.23
CA GLY A 308 -15.97 -16.57 5.60
C GLY A 308 -16.49 -16.53 7.04
N MET A 309 -17.06 -15.38 7.43
CA MET A 309 -17.72 -15.20 8.74
C MET A 309 -19.10 -15.85 8.76
N PRO A 310 -19.55 -16.37 9.91
CA PRO A 310 -18.92 -16.28 11.23
C PRO A 310 -17.92 -17.41 11.57
N GLU A 311 -17.83 -18.49 10.79
CA GLU A 311 -17.07 -19.69 11.14
C GLU A 311 -15.56 -19.48 11.05
N CYS A 312 -15.06 -18.64 10.14
CA CYS A 312 -13.63 -18.42 9.96
C CYS A 312 -12.93 -17.88 11.23
N ARG A 313 -13.68 -17.31 12.19
CA ARG A 313 -13.11 -16.87 13.47
C ARG A 313 -12.47 -18.02 14.27
N ILE A 314 -12.95 -19.24 14.08
CA ILE A 314 -12.41 -20.43 14.75
C ILE A 314 -11.03 -20.76 14.19
N ILE A 315 -10.91 -20.71 12.87
CA ILE A 315 -9.64 -20.93 12.13
C ILE A 315 -8.61 -19.86 12.52
N LEU A 316 -9.03 -18.59 12.55
CA LEU A 316 -8.20 -17.47 13.01
C LEU A 316 -7.72 -17.68 14.44
N GLY A 317 -8.61 -18.08 15.37
CA GLY A 317 -8.26 -18.31 16.77
C GLY A 317 -7.24 -19.44 16.93
N GLN A 318 -7.40 -20.55 16.24
CA GLN A 318 -6.44 -21.65 16.23
C GLN A 318 -5.06 -21.19 15.76
N CYS A 319 -5.01 -20.48 14.64
CA CYS A 319 -3.76 -19.96 14.08
C CYS A 319 -3.10 -18.96 15.03
N ALA A 320 -3.86 -18.02 15.57
CA ALA A 320 -3.37 -17.00 16.49
C ALA A 320 -2.69 -17.59 17.73
N VAL A 321 -3.35 -18.58 18.37
CA VAL A 321 -2.79 -19.29 19.53
C VAL A 321 -1.51 -20.05 19.15
N TYR A 322 -1.52 -20.77 18.02
CA TYR A 322 -0.34 -21.48 17.55
C TYR A 322 0.86 -20.57 17.33
N LEU A 323 0.65 -19.40 16.69
CA LEU A 323 1.70 -18.43 16.46
C LEU A 323 2.20 -17.81 17.77
N ALA A 324 1.29 -17.46 18.68
CA ALA A 324 1.66 -16.88 19.97
C ALA A 324 2.49 -17.87 20.81
N THR A 325 2.16 -19.15 20.80
CA THR A 325 2.87 -20.18 21.59
C THR A 325 4.11 -20.76 20.91
N SER A 326 4.37 -20.43 19.64
CA SER A 326 5.57 -20.87 18.89
C SER A 326 6.84 -20.18 19.42
N ALA A 327 7.98 -20.88 19.36
CA ALA A 327 9.29 -20.28 19.59
C ALA A 327 9.54 -19.14 18.59
N LYS A 328 10.21 -18.09 19.02
CA LYS A 328 10.44 -16.86 18.24
C LYS A 328 11.84 -16.82 17.66
N SER A 329 11.94 -16.35 16.41
CA SER A 329 13.19 -16.01 15.74
C SER A 329 12.93 -15.01 14.62
N ASN A 330 13.69 -13.94 14.59
CA ASN A 330 13.71 -12.96 13.51
C ASN A 330 15.02 -13.01 12.69
N SER A 331 15.79 -14.08 12.82
CA SER A 331 17.11 -14.24 12.19
C SER A 331 17.05 -14.07 10.68
N THR A 332 16.04 -14.65 10.01
CA THR A 332 15.84 -14.55 8.56
C THR A 332 15.39 -13.15 8.13
N TYR A 333 14.57 -12.48 8.93
CA TYR A 333 14.17 -11.09 8.70
C TYR A 333 15.38 -10.13 8.76
N LEU A 334 16.21 -10.27 9.77
CA LEU A 334 17.45 -9.49 9.89
C LEU A 334 18.42 -9.78 8.76
N ALA A 335 18.53 -11.05 8.36
CA ALA A 335 19.45 -11.48 7.29
C ALA A 335 19.04 -10.88 5.93
N ILE A 336 17.76 -10.92 5.56
CA ILE A 336 17.31 -10.35 4.28
C ILE A 336 17.47 -8.83 4.27
N ASN A 337 17.23 -8.13 5.36
CA ASN A 337 17.44 -6.69 5.43
C ASN A 337 18.91 -6.32 5.25
N LYS A 338 19.83 -7.01 5.96
CA LYS A 338 21.29 -6.86 5.74
C LYS A 338 21.69 -7.13 4.28
N ALA A 339 21.08 -8.15 3.65
CA ALA A 339 21.37 -8.50 2.26
C ALA A 339 20.89 -7.41 1.29
N LEU A 340 19.71 -6.84 1.52
CA LEU A 340 19.18 -5.75 0.69
C LEU A 340 20.04 -4.49 0.80
N GLU A 341 20.44 -4.09 2.00
CA GLU A 341 21.33 -2.94 2.21
C GLU A 341 22.71 -3.15 1.54
N LEU A 342 23.24 -4.37 1.63
CA LEU A 342 24.52 -4.71 0.97
C LEU A 342 24.37 -4.68 -0.55
N ALA A 343 23.32 -5.27 -1.09
CA ALA A 343 23.04 -5.30 -2.52
C ALA A 343 22.87 -3.89 -3.11
N GLU A 344 22.24 -2.97 -2.39
CA GLU A 344 22.12 -1.57 -2.81
C GLU A 344 23.49 -0.89 -2.95
N ARG A 345 24.41 -1.13 -2.00
CA ARG A 345 25.76 -0.55 -2.01
C ARG A 345 26.69 -1.20 -3.02
N THR A 346 26.40 -2.42 -3.47
CA THR A 346 27.27 -3.27 -4.31
C THR A 346 26.62 -3.69 -5.62
N ALA A 347 25.62 -2.94 -6.09
CA ALA A 347 24.84 -3.25 -7.29
C ALA A 347 25.67 -3.38 -8.58
N ASN A 348 26.90 -2.82 -8.60
CA ASN A 348 27.83 -2.85 -9.71
C ASN A 348 28.76 -4.11 -9.71
N LEU A 349 28.77 -4.91 -8.66
CA LEU A 349 29.60 -6.11 -8.60
C LEU A 349 29.07 -7.18 -9.55
N ALA A 350 30.00 -7.78 -10.28
CA ALA A 350 29.64 -8.80 -11.25
C ALA A 350 29.46 -10.17 -10.58
N VAL A 351 28.51 -10.97 -11.10
CA VAL A 351 28.39 -12.38 -10.69
C VAL A 351 29.68 -13.14 -11.08
N PRO A 352 30.29 -13.93 -10.18
CA PRO A 352 31.47 -14.74 -10.49
C PRO A 352 31.27 -15.61 -11.73
N LEU A 353 32.31 -15.74 -12.56
CA LEU A 353 32.21 -16.43 -13.86
C LEU A 353 31.78 -17.89 -13.74
N HIS A 354 32.26 -18.62 -12.71
CA HIS A 354 31.90 -20.02 -12.48
C HIS A 354 30.42 -20.21 -12.12
N LEU A 355 29.75 -19.19 -11.58
CA LEU A 355 28.29 -19.22 -11.26
C LEU A 355 27.39 -18.84 -12.42
N ARG A 356 27.96 -18.36 -13.55
CA ARG A 356 27.18 -17.95 -14.70
C ARG A 356 26.86 -19.11 -15.61
N ASN A 357 25.63 -19.22 -16.10
CA ASN A 357 25.28 -20.20 -17.12
C ASN A 357 25.86 -19.84 -18.47
N ALA A 358 26.33 -20.86 -19.23
CA ALA A 358 26.92 -20.71 -20.55
C ALA A 358 26.09 -21.41 -21.66
N PRO A 359 24.84 -20.92 -22.00
CA PRO A 359 23.99 -21.56 -22.98
C PRO A 359 24.52 -21.45 -24.41
N THR A 360 25.39 -20.49 -24.72
CA THR A 360 25.94 -20.27 -26.05
C THR A 360 27.44 -20.62 -26.12
N LYS A 361 27.92 -20.91 -27.33
CA LYS A 361 29.35 -21.19 -27.59
C LYS A 361 30.23 -19.99 -27.19
N MET A 362 29.83 -18.79 -27.52
CA MET A 362 30.51 -17.55 -27.17
C MET A 362 30.68 -17.38 -25.65
N MET A 363 29.62 -17.68 -24.85
CA MET A 363 29.70 -17.60 -23.37
C MET A 363 30.67 -18.63 -22.79
N LYS A 364 30.73 -19.83 -23.38
CA LYS A 364 31.73 -20.84 -22.99
C LYS A 364 33.14 -20.36 -23.28
N GLU A 365 33.39 -19.73 -24.43
CA GLU A 365 34.68 -19.13 -24.79
C GLU A 365 35.06 -17.96 -23.88
N GLN A 366 34.11 -17.28 -23.28
CA GLN A 366 34.32 -16.24 -22.27
C GLN A 366 34.51 -16.77 -20.84
N GLY A 367 34.56 -18.08 -20.64
CA GLY A 367 34.82 -18.71 -19.34
C GLY A 367 33.60 -18.80 -18.41
N TYR A 368 32.38 -18.66 -18.95
CA TYR A 368 31.16 -18.80 -18.13
C TYR A 368 30.97 -20.27 -17.73
N GLY A 369 30.75 -20.51 -16.43
CA GLY A 369 30.54 -21.83 -15.85
C GLY A 369 31.80 -22.69 -15.73
N VAL A 370 32.95 -22.15 -16.10
CA VAL A 370 34.26 -22.85 -15.93
C VAL A 370 34.58 -22.96 -14.44
N ASP A 371 35.05 -24.11 -14.01
CA ASP A 371 35.45 -24.45 -12.63
C ASP A 371 34.28 -24.46 -11.62
N TYR A 372 33.02 -24.50 -12.09
CA TYR A 372 31.91 -24.73 -11.19
C TYR A 372 31.89 -26.16 -10.68
N LEU A 373 32.02 -26.31 -9.37
CA LEU A 373 31.95 -27.60 -8.71
C LEU A 373 30.50 -27.93 -8.38
N TYR A 374 29.92 -28.93 -9.05
CA TYR A 374 28.52 -29.32 -8.83
C TYR A 374 28.35 -30.13 -7.54
N PRO A 375 27.74 -29.60 -6.47
CA PRO A 375 27.76 -30.24 -5.14
C PRO A 375 27.22 -31.67 -5.11
N HIS A 376 26.25 -32.02 -5.97
CA HIS A 376 25.70 -33.38 -6.01
C HIS A 376 26.69 -34.47 -6.49
N ASN A 377 27.81 -34.08 -7.05
CA ASN A 377 28.90 -35.02 -7.42
C ASN A 377 29.86 -35.32 -6.27
N TYR A 378 29.67 -34.70 -5.10
CA TYR A 378 30.56 -34.79 -3.95
C TYR A 378 29.85 -35.47 -2.75
N PRO A 379 30.59 -36.05 -1.80
CA PRO A 379 30.03 -36.62 -0.58
C PRO A 379 29.17 -35.64 0.17
N GLU A 380 28.10 -36.13 0.79
CA GLU A 380 27.10 -35.29 1.50
C GLU A 380 26.49 -34.15 0.68
N HIS A 381 26.65 -34.19 -0.65
CA HIS A 381 26.20 -33.12 -1.56
C HIS A 381 26.78 -31.75 -1.18
N PHE A 382 28.06 -31.74 -0.75
CA PHE A 382 28.76 -30.54 -0.34
C PHE A 382 30.16 -30.47 -0.97
N VAL A 383 30.56 -29.27 -1.37
CA VAL A 383 31.92 -28.95 -1.82
C VAL A 383 32.25 -27.51 -1.48
N LEU A 384 33.46 -27.26 -1.02
CA LEU A 384 33.92 -25.92 -0.67
C LEU A 384 34.17 -25.10 -1.92
N GLN A 385 33.32 -24.12 -2.18
CA GLN A 385 33.56 -23.10 -3.20
C GLN A 385 32.94 -21.77 -2.77
N GLU A 386 33.43 -20.67 -3.34
CA GLU A 386 32.95 -19.32 -3.05
C GLU A 386 31.71 -19.01 -3.90
N TYR A 387 30.67 -18.45 -3.30
CA TYR A 387 29.40 -18.09 -3.98
C TYR A 387 29.15 -16.58 -4.04
N LEU A 388 29.89 -15.80 -3.26
CA LEU A 388 29.81 -14.35 -3.30
C LEU A 388 30.87 -13.78 -4.27
N PRO A 389 30.68 -12.56 -4.77
CA PRO A 389 31.74 -11.82 -5.43
C PRO A 389 33.00 -11.77 -4.57
N PRO A 390 34.22 -11.79 -5.17
CA PRO A 390 35.48 -11.79 -4.41
C PRO A 390 35.59 -10.65 -3.39
N GLU A 391 35.03 -9.49 -3.71
CA GLU A 391 35.01 -8.30 -2.86
C GLU A 391 34.14 -8.48 -1.59
N LEU A 392 33.23 -9.44 -1.61
CA LEU A 392 32.32 -9.78 -0.51
C LEU A 392 32.68 -11.07 0.20
N LYS A 393 33.86 -11.67 -0.13
CA LYS A 393 34.33 -12.89 0.50
C LYS A 393 34.35 -12.75 2.02
N GLY A 394 33.79 -13.76 2.71
CA GLY A 394 33.69 -13.77 4.18
C GLY A 394 32.57 -12.94 4.78
N THR A 395 31.74 -12.28 3.97
CA THR A 395 30.56 -11.57 4.47
C THR A 395 29.56 -12.53 5.08
N LYS A 396 29.12 -12.25 6.31
CA LYS A 396 28.12 -13.05 7.04
C LYS A 396 26.81 -12.25 7.13
N LEU A 397 25.80 -12.68 6.39
CA LEU A 397 24.46 -12.07 6.38
C LEU A 397 23.51 -12.76 7.34
N TYR A 398 23.50 -14.09 7.33
CA TYR A 398 22.64 -14.90 8.20
C TYR A 398 23.38 -15.27 9.50
N GLU A 399 22.75 -14.96 10.62
CA GLU A 399 23.18 -15.37 11.97
C GLU A 399 22.03 -16.13 12.61
N SER A 400 22.25 -17.37 13.05
CA SER A 400 21.22 -18.18 13.69
C SER A 400 20.81 -17.59 15.05
N ALA A 401 19.52 -17.63 15.35
CA ALA A 401 19.05 -17.37 16.70
C ALA A 401 19.40 -18.54 17.63
N ARG A 402 19.41 -18.27 18.96
CA ARG A 402 19.78 -19.28 19.99
C ARG A 402 18.68 -20.30 20.28
N ASN A 403 17.83 -20.64 19.30
CA ASN A 403 16.85 -21.70 19.47
C ASN A 403 17.43 -23.04 19.00
N LYS A 404 16.88 -24.16 19.51
CA LYS A 404 17.41 -25.52 19.28
C LYS A 404 17.57 -25.84 17.80
N ARG A 405 16.59 -25.50 16.98
CA ARG A 405 16.56 -25.86 15.55
C ARG A 405 17.61 -25.12 14.73
N GLU A 406 17.69 -23.79 14.92
CA GLU A 406 18.66 -22.98 14.16
C GLU A 406 20.09 -23.27 14.59
N VAL A 407 20.33 -23.49 15.91
CA VAL A 407 21.65 -23.92 16.40
C VAL A 407 22.05 -25.28 15.83
N GLU A 408 21.12 -26.23 15.69
CA GLU A 408 21.39 -27.51 15.05
C GLU A 408 21.75 -27.35 13.56
N GLY A 409 21.02 -26.50 12.83
CA GLY A 409 21.33 -26.16 11.44
C GLY A 409 22.69 -25.49 11.28
N GLU A 410 23.03 -24.54 12.16
CA GLU A 410 24.34 -23.87 12.16
C GLU A 410 25.49 -24.85 12.45
N ARG A 411 25.34 -25.77 13.42
CA ARG A 411 26.31 -26.81 13.72
C ARG A 411 26.56 -27.73 12.52
N LEU A 412 25.50 -28.11 11.80
CA LEU A 412 25.59 -28.91 10.59
C LEU A 412 26.39 -28.18 9.49
N GLN A 413 26.07 -26.91 9.29
CA GLN A 413 26.76 -26.05 8.34
C GLN A 413 28.26 -25.91 8.70
N GLN A 414 28.56 -25.52 9.95
CA GLN A 414 29.93 -25.38 10.42
C GLN A 414 30.75 -26.67 10.24
N ARG A 415 30.16 -27.85 10.55
CA ARG A 415 30.80 -29.13 10.39
C ARG A 415 31.18 -29.40 8.92
N ARG A 416 30.27 -29.11 7.96
CA ARG A 416 30.55 -29.25 6.52
C ARG A 416 31.71 -28.35 6.07
N TRP A 417 31.70 -27.07 6.45
CA TRP A 417 32.73 -26.11 6.07
C TRP A 417 34.10 -26.42 6.71
N GLN A 418 34.15 -26.97 7.94
CA GLN A 418 35.38 -27.30 8.63
C GLN A 418 36.03 -28.61 8.13
N GLN A 419 35.25 -29.62 7.79
CA GLN A 419 35.76 -30.91 7.30
C GLN A 419 36.53 -30.77 5.99
N GLU A 420 36.12 -29.92 5.09
CA GLU A 420 36.80 -29.69 3.82
C GLU A 420 38.04 -28.81 3.93
N GLN A 421 38.11 -27.91 4.90
CA GLN A 421 39.33 -27.13 5.17
C GLN A 421 40.50 -28.00 5.67
N GLN A 422 40.23 -29.17 6.22
CA GLN A 422 41.26 -30.12 6.70
C GLN A 422 41.71 -31.13 5.63
N GLN A 423 40.99 -31.19 4.49
CA GLN A 423 41.28 -32.10 3.38
C GLN A 423 42.00 -31.42 2.20
N GLN A 424 42.16 -30.10 2.22
CA GLN A 424 42.98 -29.28 1.32
C GLN A 424 44.32 -28.96 1.96
#